data_8376513a0d623e07764a086cc2826f61
#
_entry.id   8376513a0d623e07764a086cc2826f61
#
_cell.length_a   1.000
_cell.length_b   1.000
_cell.length_c   1.000
_cell.angle_alpha   90.00
_cell.angle_beta   90.00
_cell.angle_gamma   90.00
#
_symmetry.space_group_name_H-M   'P 1'
#
loop_
_entity.id
_entity.type
_entity.pdbx_description
1 polymer ?
#
loop_
_entity_poly.entity_id
_entity_poly.type
_entity_poly.pdbx_seq_one_letter_code
_entity_poly.pdbx_strand_id
1 'polypeptide(L)'
;VTDPGEATRHAAGDADPDARIGKEFYDSSAYFDDRGAVHLNDYESPFQRYRVDKVLGIHTPGRQDRVVDFGCGWGTFGFALAERTGEVLGIDFSERSIEICNQRLAEDPRPNLSFLCADAGDTGLEPESVDLVIAADLFEHVYPEDSARIALEAYRVLKPGGRFSTWTPHRGHVLEVLKNRNIILKRDVSHVDYKSMARMTGLLMDAGFEIEKAYYAPSHLPGLRLVERALQPLVPLLRRRIAVLGHKPHAYTARGGESTVVSQGQGDLG
;
A
#
# COMPACT_ATOMS: atom_id res chain seq x y z
N VAL A 1 4.06 -48.86 24.88
CA VAL A 1 3.34 -47.66 25.34
C VAL A 1 4.28 -46.51 25.05
N THR A 2 4.16 -45.89 23.88
CA THR A 2 4.92 -44.71 23.46
C THR A 2 4.12 -43.47 23.85
N ASP A 3 4.79 -42.57 24.55
CA ASP A 3 4.28 -41.29 25.04
C ASP A 3 3.85 -40.38 23.87
N PRO A 4 2.61 -39.83 23.84
CA PRO A 4 2.15 -38.93 22.80
C PRO A 4 2.73 -37.51 22.87
N GLY A 5 3.68 -37.24 23.79
CA GLY A 5 4.23 -35.91 24.05
C GLY A 5 5.43 -35.47 23.18
N GLU A 6 5.96 -36.32 22.32
CA GLU A 6 7.22 -36.05 21.60
C GLU A 6 7.04 -35.56 20.14
N ALA A 7 5.83 -35.55 19.62
CA ALA A 7 5.55 -35.21 18.19
C ALA A 7 5.35 -33.72 17.90
N THR A 8 5.42 -32.83 18.89
CA THR A 8 5.12 -31.39 18.72
C THR A 8 6.31 -30.45 18.94
N ARG A 9 7.55 -30.94 18.93
CA ARG A 9 8.77 -30.11 19.15
C ARG A 9 9.68 -29.93 17.93
N HIS A 10 9.27 -30.34 16.73
CA HIS A 10 10.09 -30.21 15.52
C HIS A 10 9.40 -29.40 14.43
N ALA A 11 9.17 -28.10 14.67
CA ALA A 11 8.88 -27.14 13.61
C ALA A 11 9.26 -25.69 13.98
N ALA A 12 10.19 -25.49 14.92
CA ALA A 12 10.90 -24.22 15.08
C ALA A 12 12.36 -24.49 14.70
N GLY A 13 12.59 -24.79 13.42
CA GLY A 13 13.93 -24.80 12.87
C GLY A 13 14.53 -23.42 13.05
N ASP A 14 15.83 -23.35 13.44
CA ASP A 14 16.65 -22.16 13.54
C ASP A 14 16.55 -21.34 12.24
N ALA A 15 15.55 -20.49 12.15
CA ALA A 15 15.48 -19.50 11.09
C ALA A 15 16.64 -18.53 11.35
N ASP A 16 17.54 -18.43 10.41
CA ASP A 16 18.62 -17.45 10.41
C ASP A 16 17.99 -16.07 10.74
N PRO A 17 18.35 -15.43 11.86
CA PRO A 17 17.78 -14.15 12.26
C PRO A 17 18.05 -13.05 11.24
N ASP A 18 18.99 -13.24 10.31
CA ASP A 18 19.35 -12.34 9.21
C ASP A 18 18.72 -12.77 7.87
N ALA A 19 17.92 -13.85 7.83
CA ALA A 19 17.26 -14.29 6.61
C ALA A 19 16.22 -13.24 6.17
N ARG A 20 16.33 -12.79 4.91
CA ARG A 20 15.37 -11.86 4.33
C ARG A 20 14.00 -12.52 4.23
N ILE A 21 12.95 -11.87 4.75
CA ILE A 21 11.57 -12.30 4.58
C ILE A 21 11.17 -12.05 3.12
N GLY A 22 10.94 -13.13 2.39
CA GLY A 22 10.62 -13.15 0.97
C GLY A 22 9.28 -13.84 0.69
N LYS A 23 9.03 -14.15 -0.57
CA LYS A 23 7.81 -14.78 -1.07
C LYS A 23 7.46 -16.07 -0.32
N GLU A 24 8.47 -16.91 -0.03
CA GLU A 24 8.29 -18.20 0.64
C GLU A 24 7.64 -18.06 2.03
N PHE A 25 7.92 -16.97 2.74
CA PHE A 25 7.28 -16.69 4.02
C PHE A 25 5.77 -16.43 3.83
N TYR A 26 5.41 -15.63 2.83
CA TYR A 26 4.01 -15.28 2.57
C TYR A 26 3.20 -16.39 1.89
N ASP A 27 3.88 -17.37 1.26
CA ASP A 27 3.24 -18.58 0.74
C ASP A 27 3.17 -19.71 1.78
N SER A 28 3.81 -19.53 2.95
CA SER A 28 3.86 -20.56 4.00
C SER A 28 2.56 -20.67 4.79
N SER A 29 2.25 -21.89 5.24
CA SER A 29 1.13 -22.13 6.17
C SER A 29 1.28 -21.34 7.47
N ALA A 30 2.51 -21.11 7.95
CA ALA A 30 2.78 -20.37 9.16
C ALA A 30 2.25 -18.92 9.10
N TYR A 31 2.36 -18.25 7.94
CA TYR A 31 1.80 -16.91 7.73
C TYR A 31 0.27 -16.92 7.78
N PHE A 32 -0.37 -17.94 7.17
CA PHE A 32 -1.82 -18.06 7.11
C PHE A 32 -2.43 -18.56 8.42
N ASP A 33 -1.69 -19.36 9.20
CA ASP A 33 -2.13 -19.91 10.47
C ASP A 33 -1.88 -18.97 11.66
N ASP A 34 -1.03 -17.95 11.50
CA ASP A 34 -0.78 -16.98 12.56
C ASP A 34 -1.99 -16.06 12.75
N ARG A 35 -2.18 -15.59 13.99
CA ARG A 35 -3.33 -14.77 14.42
C ARG A 35 -3.53 -13.47 13.60
N GLY A 36 -2.49 -13.02 12.88
CA GLY A 36 -2.59 -11.93 11.92
C GLY A 36 -3.53 -12.24 10.76
N ALA A 37 -3.47 -13.46 10.23
CA ALA A 37 -4.29 -13.92 9.11
C ALA A 37 -5.78 -14.08 9.48
N VAL A 38 -6.10 -14.45 10.71
CA VAL A 38 -7.49 -14.60 11.17
C VAL A 38 -8.30 -13.30 11.02
N HIS A 39 -7.65 -12.14 11.17
CA HIS A 39 -8.31 -10.85 10.96
C HIS A 39 -8.59 -10.54 9.48
N LEU A 40 -7.90 -11.19 8.55
CA LEU A 40 -8.10 -11.02 7.13
C LEU A 40 -9.28 -11.84 6.60
N ASN A 41 -9.64 -12.94 7.29
CA ASN A 41 -10.75 -13.82 6.91
C ASN A 41 -12.14 -13.21 7.17
N ASP A 42 -12.27 -12.28 8.10
CA ASP A 42 -13.54 -11.62 8.40
C ASP A 42 -13.60 -10.25 7.70
N TYR A 43 -13.95 -10.28 6.42
CA TYR A 43 -14.06 -9.09 5.56
C TYR A 43 -15.13 -8.11 6.04
N GLU A 44 -16.11 -8.58 6.79
CA GLU A 44 -17.22 -7.78 7.33
C GLU A 44 -16.96 -7.27 8.75
N SER A 45 -15.80 -7.59 9.33
CA SER A 45 -15.45 -7.10 10.66
C SER A 45 -15.46 -5.57 10.76
N PRO A 46 -15.81 -5.00 11.92
CA PRO A 46 -15.73 -3.55 12.14
C PRO A 46 -14.34 -2.96 11.83
N PHE A 47 -13.29 -3.77 12.02
CA PHE A 47 -11.93 -3.38 11.71
C PHE A 47 -11.69 -3.28 10.19
N GLN A 48 -12.13 -4.27 9.40
CA GLN A 48 -11.98 -4.26 7.95
C GLN A 48 -12.82 -3.15 7.31
N ARG A 49 -14.06 -2.98 7.75
CA ARG A 49 -14.92 -1.86 7.29
C ARG A 49 -14.26 -0.50 7.58
N TYR A 50 -13.68 -0.34 8.77
CA TYR A 50 -12.92 0.88 9.10
C TYR A 50 -11.72 1.06 8.16
N ARG A 51 -10.93 0.00 7.89
CA ARG A 51 -9.79 0.08 6.95
C ARG A 51 -10.25 0.54 5.57
N VAL A 52 -11.25 -0.13 5.00
CA VAL A 52 -11.82 0.21 3.70
C VAL A 52 -12.29 1.66 3.68
N ASP A 53 -13.08 2.10 4.67
CA ASP A 53 -13.56 3.48 4.78
C ASP A 53 -12.40 4.49 4.79
N LYS A 54 -11.33 4.23 5.57
CA LYS A 54 -10.20 5.16 5.68
C LYS A 54 -9.30 5.18 4.46
N VAL A 55 -9.00 4.03 3.89
CA VAL A 55 -8.15 3.93 2.68
C VAL A 55 -8.86 4.55 1.47
N LEU A 56 -10.13 4.18 1.22
CA LEU A 56 -10.90 4.75 0.13
C LEU A 56 -11.28 6.23 0.36
N GLY A 57 -11.27 6.67 1.63
CA GLY A 57 -11.44 8.08 1.98
C GLY A 57 -10.21 8.96 1.74
N ILE A 58 -9.02 8.39 1.50
CA ILE A 58 -7.84 9.17 1.09
C ILE A 58 -8.09 9.80 -0.26
N HIS A 59 -8.52 8.98 -1.21
CA HIS A 59 -8.99 9.37 -2.54
C HIS A 59 -10.12 8.45 -2.98
N THR A 60 -11.21 9.05 -3.44
CA THR A 60 -12.36 8.29 -3.99
C THR A 60 -12.18 8.17 -5.50
N PRO A 61 -12.07 6.95 -6.06
CA PRO A 61 -11.95 6.78 -7.50
C PRO A 61 -13.24 7.18 -8.23
N GLY A 62 -13.08 7.56 -9.48
CA GLY A 62 -14.19 7.76 -10.40
C GLY A 62 -14.84 6.43 -10.83
N ARG A 63 -16.09 6.50 -11.29
CA ARG A 63 -16.85 5.31 -11.71
C ARG A 63 -16.28 4.60 -12.94
N GLN A 64 -15.39 5.23 -13.68
CA GLN A 64 -14.75 4.66 -14.88
C GLN A 64 -13.25 4.47 -14.71
N ASP A 65 -12.72 4.78 -13.53
CA ASP A 65 -11.30 4.65 -13.28
C ASP A 65 -10.87 3.17 -13.33
N ARG A 66 -9.67 2.95 -13.82
CA ARG A 66 -8.92 1.72 -13.67
C ARG A 66 -8.04 1.83 -12.43
N VAL A 67 -8.31 0.97 -11.44
CA VAL A 67 -7.64 0.99 -10.14
C VAL A 67 -6.80 -0.25 -9.97
N VAL A 68 -5.57 -0.09 -9.45
CA VAL A 68 -4.71 -1.22 -9.11
C VAL A 68 -4.41 -1.19 -7.61
N ASP A 69 -4.57 -2.33 -6.94
CA ASP A 69 -4.28 -2.55 -5.52
C ASP A 69 -2.96 -3.32 -5.39
N PHE A 70 -1.89 -2.63 -5.01
CA PHE A 70 -0.55 -3.20 -4.82
C PHE A 70 -0.43 -3.85 -3.43
N GLY A 71 -0.10 -5.14 -3.40
CA GLY A 71 -0.12 -5.94 -2.18
C GLY A 71 -1.55 -6.20 -1.74
N CYS A 72 -2.39 -6.71 -2.65
CA CYS A 72 -3.82 -6.86 -2.42
C CYS A 72 -4.17 -7.89 -1.32
N GLY A 73 -3.21 -8.73 -0.91
CA GLY A 73 -3.41 -9.80 0.06
C GLY A 73 -4.60 -10.67 -0.33
N TRP A 74 -5.62 -10.71 0.49
CA TRP A 74 -6.82 -11.51 0.24
C TRP A 74 -7.97 -10.73 -0.41
N GLY A 75 -7.65 -9.64 -1.12
CA GLY A 75 -8.58 -8.92 -1.99
C GLY A 75 -9.54 -7.96 -1.29
N THR A 76 -9.36 -7.61 -0.01
CA THR A 76 -10.29 -6.76 0.74
C THR A 76 -10.64 -5.46 0.03
N PHE A 77 -9.63 -4.74 -0.46
CA PHE A 77 -9.86 -3.47 -1.18
C PHE A 77 -10.36 -3.71 -2.59
N GLY A 78 -9.92 -4.78 -3.27
CA GLY A 78 -10.39 -5.16 -4.59
C GLY A 78 -11.90 -5.32 -4.66
N PHE A 79 -12.48 -6.10 -3.75
CA PHE A 79 -13.94 -6.28 -3.66
C PHE A 79 -14.68 -4.99 -3.33
N ALA A 80 -14.17 -4.18 -2.39
CA ALA A 80 -14.80 -2.91 -2.02
C ALA A 80 -14.72 -1.85 -3.15
N LEU A 81 -13.68 -1.89 -3.97
CA LEU A 81 -13.49 -1.01 -5.12
C LEU A 81 -14.36 -1.42 -6.31
N ALA A 82 -14.55 -2.72 -6.54
CA ALA A 82 -15.34 -3.23 -7.64
C ALA A 82 -16.78 -2.71 -7.65
N GLU A 83 -17.33 -2.35 -6.50
CA GLU A 83 -18.66 -1.74 -6.38
C GLU A 83 -18.71 -0.25 -6.79
N ARG A 84 -17.54 0.40 -6.96
CA ARG A 84 -17.42 1.87 -7.01
C ARG A 84 -16.74 2.41 -8.25
N THR A 85 -16.03 1.55 -8.98
CA THR A 85 -15.13 1.96 -10.07
C THR A 85 -15.26 1.06 -11.30
N GLY A 86 -14.61 1.43 -12.40
CA GLY A 86 -14.76 0.76 -13.70
C GLY A 86 -14.04 -0.58 -13.77
N GLU A 87 -12.77 -0.62 -13.43
CA GLU A 87 -11.92 -1.81 -13.47
C GLU A 87 -11.02 -1.86 -12.25
N VAL A 88 -10.87 -3.04 -11.66
CA VAL A 88 -10.00 -3.26 -10.50
C VAL A 88 -9.09 -4.45 -10.77
N LEU A 89 -7.79 -4.26 -10.54
CA LEU A 89 -6.78 -5.31 -10.55
C LEU A 89 -6.08 -5.35 -9.19
N GLY A 90 -6.19 -6.46 -8.48
CA GLY A 90 -5.38 -6.72 -7.29
C GLY A 90 -4.08 -7.41 -7.69
N ILE A 91 -2.94 -6.94 -7.19
CA ILE A 91 -1.63 -7.54 -7.41
C ILE A 91 -1.03 -7.95 -6.07
N ASP A 92 -0.57 -9.19 -5.99
CA ASP A 92 0.22 -9.69 -4.87
C ASP A 92 1.28 -10.66 -5.40
N PHE A 93 2.44 -10.72 -4.75
CA PHE A 93 3.51 -11.62 -5.17
C PHE A 93 3.32 -13.05 -4.61
N SER A 94 2.46 -13.24 -3.60
CA SER A 94 2.11 -14.53 -3.02
C SER A 94 1.09 -15.25 -3.90
N GLU A 95 1.49 -16.41 -4.45
CA GLU A 95 0.58 -17.28 -5.21
C GLU A 95 -0.61 -17.71 -4.37
N ARG A 96 -0.36 -18.01 -3.10
CA ARG A 96 -1.39 -18.43 -2.17
C ARG A 96 -2.43 -17.33 -1.91
N SER A 97 -2.01 -16.07 -1.78
CA SER A 97 -2.92 -14.94 -1.65
C SER A 97 -3.82 -14.80 -2.88
N ILE A 98 -3.24 -14.94 -4.07
CA ILE A 98 -4.00 -14.87 -5.32
C ILE A 98 -4.96 -16.05 -5.50
N GLU A 99 -4.57 -17.27 -5.08
CA GLU A 99 -5.49 -18.41 -5.04
C GLU A 99 -6.72 -18.12 -4.16
N ILE A 100 -6.52 -17.57 -2.96
CA ILE A 100 -7.61 -17.18 -2.05
C ILE A 100 -8.50 -16.12 -2.69
N CYS A 101 -7.91 -15.10 -3.32
CA CYS A 101 -8.65 -14.08 -4.05
C CYS A 101 -9.53 -14.67 -5.16
N ASN A 102 -8.99 -15.59 -5.95
CA ASN A 102 -9.72 -16.22 -7.05
C ASN A 102 -10.82 -17.18 -6.55
N GLN A 103 -10.59 -17.90 -5.44
CA GLN A 103 -11.63 -18.71 -4.79
C GLN A 103 -12.79 -17.82 -4.33
N ARG A 104 -12.47 -16.72 -3.65
CA ARG A 104 -13.47 -15.75 -3.21
C ARG A 104 -14.22 -15.12 -4.39
N LEU A 105 -13.51 -14.80 -5.48
CA LEU A 105 -14.14 -14.23 -6.69
C LEU A 105 -15.07 -15.24 -7.38
N ALA A 106 -14.79 -16.54 -7.28
CA ALA A 106 -15.69 -17.59 -7.78
C ALA A 106 -16.97 -17.70 -6.91
N GLU A 107 -16.89 -17.46 -5.59
CA GLU A 107 -18.02 -17.46 -4.67
C GLU A 107 -18.85 -16.17 -4.74
N ASP A 108 -18.22 -15.01 -4.94
CA ASP A 108 -18.83 -13.68 -5.07
C ASP A 108 -18.33 -12.97 -6.35
N PRO A 109 -18.89 -13.30 -7.52
CA PRO A 109 -18.41 -12.81 -8.81
C PRO A 109 -18.52 -11.29 -8.97
N ARG A 110 -17.41 -10.66 -9.37
CA ARG A 110 -17.33 -9.23 -9.72
C ARG A 110 -16.73 -9.13 -11.13
N PRO A 111 -17.51 -8.82 -12.17
CA PRO A 111 -17.05 -8.89 -13.56
C PRO A 111 -15.93 -7.90 -13.89
N ASN A 112 -15.76 -6.85 -13.09
CA ASN A 112 -14.76 -5.82 -13.23
C ASN A 112 -13.57 -5.96 -12.27
N LEU A 113 -13.45 -7.10 -11.55
CA LEU A 113 -12.36 -7.40 -10.61
C LEU A 113 -11.56 -8.58 -11.13
N SER A 114 -10.25 -8.45 -11.09
CA SER A 114 -9.31 -9.54 -11.39
C SER A 114 -8.10 -9.48 -10.45
N PHE A 115 -7.34 -10.59 -10.40
CA PHE A 115 -6.16 -10.70 -9.57
C PHE A 115 -4.99 -11.24 -10.36
N LEU A 116 -3.77 -10.74 -10.10
CA LEU A 116 -2.53 -11.09 -10.77
C LEU A 116 -1.44 -11.40 -9.75
N CYS A 117 -0.79 -12.55 -9.88
CA CYS A 117 0.41 -12.86 -9.13
C CYS A 117 1.61 -12.16 -9.79
N ALA A 118 2.08 -11.05 -9.20
CA ALA A 118 3.22 -10.29 -9.69
C ALA A 118 3.88 -9.47 -8.56
N ASP A 119 5.14 -9.07 -8.77
CA ASP A 119 5.85 -8.13 -7.89
C ASP A 119 5.29 -6.71 -8.11
N ALA A 120 4.88 -6.04 -7.03
CA ALA A 120 4.41 -4.65 -7.10
C ALA A 120 5.49 -3.65 -7.57
N GLY A 121 6.77 -4.02 -7.53
CA GLY A 121 7.87 -3.25 -8.09
C GLY A 121 8.21 -3.56 -9.55
N ASP A 122 7.51 -4.54 -10.17
CA ASP A 122 7.64 -4.93 -11.59
C ASP A 122 6.35 -5.66 -12.01
N THR A 123 5.29 -4.91 -12.25
CA THR A 123 3.94 -5.45 -12.47
C THR A 123 3.71 -6.00 -13.86
N GLY A 124 4.55 -5.64 -14.83
CA GLY A 124 4.32 -5.94 -16.25
C GLY A 124 3.16 -5.16 -16.89
N LEU A 125 2.53 -4.23 -16.18
CA LEU A 125 1.47 -3.39 -16.72
C LEU A 125 2.02 -2.37 -17.72
N GLU A 126 1.19 -1.99 -18.70
CA GLU A 126 1.53 -0.92 -19.64
C GLU A 126 1.73 0.41 -18.91
N PRO A 127 2.73 1.22 -19.33
CA PRO A 127 2.90 2.57 -18.79
C PRO A 127 1.65 3.41 -19.00
N GLU A 128 1.37 4.32 -18.06
CA GLU A 128 0.29 5.32 -18.17
C GLU A 128 -1.09 4.72 -18.49
N SER A 129 -1.36 3.53 -17.93
CA SER A 129 -2.59 2.77 -18.17
C SER A 129 -3.59 2.80 -17.00
N VAL A 130 -3.17 3.32 -15.82
CA VAL A 130 -3.90 3.25 -14.55
C VAL A 130 -4.27 4.65 -14.06
N ASP A 131 -5.47 4.82 -13.51
CA ASP A 131 -5.92 6.11 -12.97
C ASP A 131 -5.57 6.27 -11.48
N LEU A 132 -5.64 5.16 -10.72
CA LEU A 132 -5.34 5.14 -9.28
C LEU A 132 -4.58 3.87 -8.92
N VAL A 133 -3.47 4.02 -8.21
CA VAL A 133 -2.80 2.92 -7.49
C VAL A 133 -3.07 3.07 -6.00
N ILE A 134 -3.43 1.98 -5.33
CA ILE A 134 -3.54 1.90 -3.87
C ILE A 134 -2.47 0.94 -3.35
N ALA A 135 -1.82 1.30 -2.23
CA ALA A 135 -0.95 0.40 -1.48
C ALA A 135 -1.28 0.56 0.02
N ALA A 136 -2.07 -0.38 0.53
CA ALA A 136 -2.55 -0.34 1.90
C ALA A 136 -1.95 -1.50 2.72
N ASP A 137 -1.22 -1.15 3.79
CA ASP A 137 -0.50 -2.10 4.63
C ASP A 137 0.51 -2.96 3.83
N LEU A 138 1.20 -2.35 2.84
CA LEU A 138 2.25 -2.97 2.05
C LEU A 138 3.65 -2.52 2.49
N PHE A 139 3.85 -1.21 2.68
CA PHE A 139 5.18 -0.63 2.84
C PHE A 139 5.91 -1.01 4.13
N GLU A 140 5.24 -1.50 5.15
CA GLU A 140 5.83 -2.08 6.36
C GLU A 140 6.41 -3.48 6.12
N HIS A 141 5.95 -4.17 5.09
CA HIS A 141 6.33 -5.54 4.74
C HIS A 141 7.47 -5.63 3.71
N VAL A 142 7.91 -4.50 3.17
CA VAL A 142 8.94 -4.46 2.13
C VAL A 142 10.18 -3.69 2.58
N TYR A 143 11.34 -4.14 2.11
CA TYR A 143 12.62 -3.50 2.41
C TYR A 143 12.75 -2.13 1.73
N PRO A 144 13.67 -1.27 2.19
CA PRO A 144 13.80 0.10 1.65
C PRO A 144 14.00 0.16 0.14
N GLU A 145 14.82 -0.73 -0.42
CA GLU A 145 15.10 -0.82 -1.85
C GLU A 145 13.86 -1.24 -2.66
N ASP A 146 13.07 -2.18 -2.15
CA ASP A 146 11.82 -2.59 -2.79
C ASP A 146 10.75 -1.51 -2.67
N SER A 147 10.74 -0.76 -1.57
CA SER A 147 9.84 0.40 -1.42
C SER A 147 10.08 1.43 -2.52
N ALA A 148 11.35 1.70 -2.89
CA ALA A 148 11.69 2.61 -3.99
C ALA A 148 11.24 2.06 -5.35
N ARG A 149 11.45 0.76 -5.62
CA ARG A 149 10.98 0.10 -6.85
C ARG A 149 9.47 0.18 -7.00
N ILE A 150 8.71 -0.11 -5.92
CA ILE A 150 7.24 -0.03 -5.90
C ILE A 150 6.75 1.39 -6.19
N ALA A 151 7.37 2.41 -5.59
CA ALA A 151 6.99 3.79 -5.84
C ALA A 151 7.26 4.23 -7.29
N LEU A 152 8.39 3.82 -7.87
CA LEU A 152 8.73 4.07 -9.28
C LEU A 152 7.79 3.33 -10.24
N GLU A 153 7.43 2.07 -9.93
CA GLU A 153 6.50 1.28 -10.72
C GLU A 153 5.10 1.89 -10.68
N ALA A 154 4.62 2.32 -9.50
CA ALA A 154 3.37 3.06 -9.38
C ALA A 154 3.37 4.33 -10.23
N TYR A 155 4.49 5.08 -10.24
CA TYR A 155 4.62 6.26 -11.09
C TYR A 155 4.60 5.92 -12.58
N ARG A 156 5.25 4.83 -12.99
CA ARG A 156 5.33 4.38 -14.38
C ARG A 156 3.93 4.01 -14.93
N VAL A 157 3.17 3.21 -14.17
CA VAL A 157 1.86 2.69 -14.63
C VAL A 157 0.75 3.72 -14.55
N LEU A 158 0.87 4.74 -13.69
CA LEU A 158 -0.12 5.80 -13.57
C LEU A 158 -0.12 6.72 -14.78
N LYS A 159 -1.31 7.05 -15.26
CA LYS A 159 -1.52 8.13 -16.25
C LYS A 159 -1.05 9.48 -15.71
N PRO A 160 -0.66 10.43 -16.56
CA PRO A 160 -0.55 11.82 -16.14
C PRO A 160 -1.85 12.29 -15.48
N GLY A 161 -1.77 12.89 -14.30
CA GLY A 161 -2.93 13.22 -13.48
C GLY A 161 -3.44 12.10 -12.56
N GLY A 162 -2.92 10.89 -12.72
CA GLY A 162 -3.23 9.75 -11.85
C GLY A 162 -2.68 9.92 -10.42
N ARG A 163 -3.15 9.09 -9.52
CA ARG A 163 -2.85 9.20 -8.08
C ARG A 163 -2.31 7.91 -7.49
N PHE A 164 -1.41 8.06 -6.54
CA PHE A 164 -0.91 6.95 -5.71
C PHE A 164 -1.35 7.18 -4.26
N SER A 165 -2.23 6.32 -3.76
CA SER A 165 -2.77 6.35 -2.39
C SER A 165 -2.05 5.32 -1.53
N THR A 166 -1.42 5.74 -0.43
CA THR A 166 -0.70 4.86 0.48
C THR A 166 -1.24 4.93 1.89
N TRP A 167 -1.24 3.78 2.58
CA TRP A 167 -1.67 3.63 3.96
C TRP A 167 -0.78 2.62 4.67
N THR A 168 -0.14 3.03 5.79
CA THR A 168 0.80 2.16 6.52
C THR A 168 0.85 2.52 8.02
N PRO A 169 1.21 1.61 8.94
CA PRO A 169 1.38 1.93 10.35
C PRO A 169 2.51 2.94 10.57
N HIS A 170 2.29 3.84 11.52
CA HIS A 170 3.34 4.79 11.92
C HIS A 170 4.28 4.14 12.95
N ARG A 171 5.58 4.16 12.64
CA ARG A 171 6.65 3.60 13.48
C ARG A 171 6.60 4.00 14.96
N GLY A 172 6.24 5.25 15.24
CA GLY A 172 6.27 5.83 16.59
C GLY A 172 4.99 5.65 17.39
N HIS A 173 3.97 4.95 16.89
CA HIS A 173 2.73 4.75 17.63
C HIS A 173 2.96 3.83 18.85
N VAL A 174 2.33 4.15 19.98
CA VAL A 174 2.53 3.43 21.24
C VAL A 174 2.33 1.91 21.10
N LEU A 175 1.31 1.47 20.38
CA LEU A 175 1.08 0.03 20.16
C LEU A 175 2.17 -0.62 19.32
N GLU A 176 2.69 0.07 18.31
CA GLU A 176 3.80 -0.47 17.49
C GLU A 176 5.10 -0.50 18.29
N VAL A 177 5.33 0.47 19.16
CA VAL A 177 6.47 0.45 20.09
C VAL A 177 6.38 -0.72 21.08
N LEU A 178 5.19 -0.98 21.63
CA LEU A 178 4.95 -2.11 22.54
C LEU A 178 5.10 -3.47 21.82
N LYS A 179 4.55 -3.61 20.62
CA LYS A 179 4.71 -4.78 19.73
C LYS A 179 6.19 -5.07 19.47
N ASN A 180 6.93 -4.05 19.02
CA ASN A 180 8.34 -4.20 18.64
C ASN A 180 9.25 -4.56 19.83
N ARG A 181 8.80 -4.27 21.07
CA ARG A 181 9.50 -4.66 22.32
C ARG A 181 8.99 -5.96 22.93
N ASN A 182 8.05 -6.66 22.26
CA ASN A 182 7.36 -7.85 22.80
C ASN A 182 6.69 -7.59 24.17
N ILE A 183 6.24 -6.35 24.43
CA ILE A 183 5.52 -5.96 25.64
C ILE A 183 4.03 -6.03 25.32
N ILE A 184 3.28 -6.95 25.97
CA ILE A 184 1.83 -7.17 25.84
C ILE A 184 1.42 -7.80 24.50
N LEU A 185 1.99 -7.33 23.37
CA LEU A 185 1.72 -7.82 22.02
C LEU A 185 2.97 -8.45 21.43
N LYS A 186 2.84 -9.56 20.70
CA LYS A 186 3.96 -10.18 19.98
C LYS A 186 4.38 -9.30 18.79
N ARG A 187 5.70 -9.23 18.57
CA ARG A 187 6.27 -8.60 17.38
C ARG A 187 5.77 -9.33 16.14
N ASP A 188 5.34 -8.57 15.18
CA ASP A 188 5.06 -9.06 13.83
C ASP A 188 6.40 -9.13 13.07
N VAL A 189 6.84 -10.33 12.78
CA VAL A 189 8.13 -10.55 12.09
C VAL A 189 8.08 -10.09 10.64
N SER A 190 6.90 -10.03 10.03
CA SER A 190 6.72 -9.57 8.65
C SER A 190 6.86 -8.05 8.48
N HIS A 191 6.81 -7.28 9.58
CA HIS A 191 7.05 -5.83 9.53
C HIS A 191 8.55 -5.54 9.55
N VAL A 192 9.16 -5.51 8.38
CA VAL A 192 10.61 -5.34 8.19
C VAL A 192 11.08 -3.89 8.18
N ASP A 193 10.25 -2.95 7.72
CA ASP A 193 10.62 -1.53 7.63
C ASP A 193 9.45 -0.57 7.88
N TYR A 194 9.26 -0.19 9.13
CA TYR A 194 8.28 0.83 9.47
C TYR A 194 8.67 2.22 8.94
N LYS A 195 7.73 2.88 8.28
CA LYS A 195 7.92 4.23 7.74
C LYS A 195 7.59 5.30 8.79
N SER A 196 8.22 6.48 8.63
CA SER A 196 7.74 7.74 9.20
C SER A 196 7.03 8.55 8.11
N MET A 197 6.30 9.59 8.50
CA MET A 197 5.68 10.50 7.52
C MET A 197 6.71 11.07 6.54
N ALA A 198 7.84 11.56 7.06
CA ALA A 198 8.90 12.14 6.22
C ALA A 198 9.52 11.12 5.25
N ARG A 199 9.73 9.86 5.70
CA ARG A 199 10.22 8.80 4.79
C ARG A 199 9.19 8.43 3.74
N MET A 200 7.90 8.38 4.10
CA MET A 200 6.85 8.03 3.16
C MET A 200 6.62 9.12 2.10
N THR A 201 6.57 10.39 2.53
CA THR A 201 6.46 11.52 1.59
C THR A 201 7.72 11.65 0.73
N GLY A 202 8.93 11.51 1.30
CA GLY A 202 10.19 11.52 0.57
C GLY A 202 10.23 10.44 -0.51
N LEU A 203 9.85 9.20 -0.16
CA LEU A 203 9.79 8.08 -1.09
C LEU A 203 8.91 8.38 -2.33
N LEU A 204 7.74 8.97 -2.14
CA LEU A 204 6.87 9.34 -3.24
C LEU A 204 7.44 10.51 -4.06
N MET A 205 8.01 11.52 -3.39
CA MET A 205 8.64 12.67 -4.06
C MET A 205 9.86 12.24 -4.90
N ASP A 206 10.69 11.33 -4.37
CA ASP A 206 11.86 10.78 -5.08
C ASP A 206 11.44 9.98 -6.33
N ALA A 207 10.24 9.36 -6.31
CA ALA A 207 9.66 8.71 -7.47
C ALA A 207 9.00 9.68 -8.48
N GLY A 208 8.90 10.99 -8.16
CA GLY A 208 8.37 12.02 -9.04
C GLY A 208 6.95 12.49 -8.73
N PHE A 209 6.34 12.01 -7.65
CA PHE A 209 5.01 12.45 -7.23
C PHE A 209 5.03 13.82 -6.54
N GLU A 210 4.01 14.62 -6.79
CA GLU A 210 3.64 15.77 -5.96
C GLU A 210 2.73 15.31 -4.82
N ILE A 211 2.98 15.73 -3.58
CA ILE A 211 2.17 15.32 -2.43
C ILE A 211 0.89 16.16 -2.35
N GLU A 212 -0.24 15.53 -2.61
CA GLU A 212 -1.56 16.18 -2.54
C GLU A 212 -2.12 16.17 -1.11
N LYS A 213 -1.94 15.03 -0.38
CA LYS A 213 -2.36 14.89 1.02
C LYS A 213 -1.33 14.10 1.81
N ALA A 214 -1.08 14.50 3.05
CA ALA A 214 -0.30 13.73 4.01
C ALA A 214 -0.83 13.99 5.42
N TYR A 215 -1.32 12.95 6.10
CA TYR A 215 -1.90 13.08 7.42
C TYR A 215 -1.82 11.80 8.25
N TYR A 216 -1.98 11.92 9.56
CA TYR A 216 -2.10 10.78 10.46
C TYR A 216 -3.57 10.46 10.70
N ALA A 217 -3.98 9.23 10.39
CA ALA A 217 -5.32 8.76 10.65
C ALA A 217 -5.42 8.14 12.05
N PRO A 218 -6.50 8.47 12.80
CA PRO A 218 -6.72 7.95 14.15
C PRO A 218 -7.22 6.50 14.13
N SER A 219 -7.37 5.89 15.30
CA SER A 219 -7.84 4.51 15.46
C SER A 219 -9.33 4.32 15.12
N HIS A 220 -9.73 3.05 14.97
CA HIS A 220 -11.13 2.66 14.77
C HIS A 220 -11.96 2.72 16.07
N LEU A 221 -11.32 2.75 17.24
CA LEU A 221 -12.00 2.77 18.52
C LEU A 221 -12.59 4.17 18.81
N PRO A 222 -13.92 4.33 18.96
CA PRO A 222 -14.56 5.65 18.99
C PRO A 222 -14.02 6.58 20.07
N GLY A 223 -13.85 6.10 21.32
CA GLY A 223 -13.32 6.89 22.42
C GLY A 223 -11.86 7.28 22.20
N LEU A 224 -11.01 6.30 21.83
CA LEU A 224 -9.59 6.52 21.57
C LEU A 224 -9.39 7.47 20.38
N ARG A 225 -10.21 7.34 19.35
CA ARG A 225 -10.18 8.21 18.16
C ARG A 225 -10.33 9.70 18.50
N LEU A 226 -11.21 10.04 19.46
CA LEU A 226 -11.39 11.42 19.88
C LEU A 226 -10.14 11.95 20.59
N VAL A 227 -9.56 11.15 21.49
CA VAL A 227 -8.31 11.47 22.18
C VAL A 227 -7.15 11.62 21.19
N GLU A 228 -7.00 10.64 20.28
CA GLU A 228 -5.98 10.69 19.24
C GLU A 228 -6.13 11.94 18.36
N ARG A 229 -7.34 12.28 17.88
CA ARG A 229 -7.57 13.48 17.07
C ARG A 229 -7.19 14.77 17.79
N ALA A 230 -7.50 14.87 19.09
CA ALA A 230 -7.21 16.08 19.86
C ALA A 230 -5.72 16.20 20.20
N LEU A 231 -5.06 15.10 20.55
CA LEU A 231 -3.71 15.11 21.11
C LEU A 231 -2.59 14.71 20.14
N GLN A 232 -2.88 14.03 19.03
CA GLN A 232 -1.84 13.58 18.07
C GLN A 232 -0.92 14.71 17.53
N PRO A 233 -1.34 15.99 17.40
CA PRO A 233 -0.41 17.06 17.03
C PRO A 233 0.68 17.27 18.08
N LEU A 234 0.33 17.12 19.35
CA LEU A 234 1.20 17.37 20.51
C LEU A 234 1.93 16.10 20.98
N VAL A 235 1.30 14.93 20.82
CA VAL A 235 1.80 13.63 21.31
C VAL A 235 2.07 12.68 20.14
N PRO A 236 3.31 12.61 19.63
CA PRO A 236 3.67 11.74 18.49
C PRO A 236 3.32 10.27 18.66
N LEU A 237 3.32 9.75 19.90
CA LEU A 237 2.94 8.37 20.24
C LEU A 237 1.48 8.01 19.92
N LEU A 238 0.63 9.02 19.68
CA LEU A 238 -0.78 8.84 19.28
C LEU A 238 -0.99 8.88 17.76
N ARG A 239 0.06 9.06 16.96
CA ARG A 239 0.02 9.05 15.49
C ARG A 239 0.03 7.61 15.00
N ARG A 240 -1.15 7.06 14.66
CA ARG A 240 -1.31 5.61 14.45
C ARG A 240 -1.01 5.15 13.03
N ARG A 241 -1.60 5.77 12.04
CA ARG A 241 -1.48 5.40 10.63
C ARG A 241 -1.04 6.60 9.81
N ILE A 242 -0.19 6.35 8.84
CA ILE A 242 0.24 7.33 7.85
C ILE A 242 -0.63 7.14 6.61
N ALA A 243 -1.25 8.21 6.15
CA ALA A 243 -1.96 8.29 4.89
C ALA A 243 -1.28 9.34 4.01
N VAL A 244 -0.85 8.95 2.81
CA VAL A 244 -0.25 9.85 1.82
C VAL A 244 -0.91 9.63 0.47
N LEU A 245 -1.26 10.72 -0.19
CA LEU A 245 -1.74 10.76 -1.57
C LEU A 245 -0.73 11.53 -2.41
N GLY A 246 -0.06 10.82 -3.32
CA GLY A 246 0.79 11.40 -4.34
C GLY A 246 0.02 11.58 -5.65
N HIS A 247 0.29 12.65 -6.35
CA HIS A 247 -0.26 12.96 -7.66
C HIS A 247 0.85 12.92 -8.72
N LYS A 248 0.64 12.19 -9.81
CA LYS A 248 1.54 12.23 -10.97
C LYS A 248 1.23 13.50 -11.78
N PRO A 249 2.14 14.49 -11.87
CA PRO A 249 1.86 15.71 -12.61
C PRO A 249 1.60 15.41 -14.08
N HIS A 250 0.76 16.24 -14.70
CA HIS A 250 0.64 16.25 -16.14
C HIS A 250 1.97 16.68 -16.75
N ALA A 251 2.41 16.03 -17.82
CA ALA A 251 3.57 16.51 -18.56
C ALA A 251 3.35 18.00 -18.94
N TYR A 252 4.28 18.86 -18.55
CA TYR A 252 4.22 20.26 -18.93
C TYR A 252 4.37 20.35 -20.45
N THR A 253 3.26 20.47 -21.18
CA THR A 253 3.31 20.90 -22.57
C THR A 253 3.69 22.38 -22.55
N ALA A 254 4.97 22.68 -22.79
CA ALA A 254 5.37 24.05 -23.09
C ALA A 254 4.49 24.52 -24.23
N ARG A 255 3.52 25.38 -23.95
CA ARG A 255 2.78 26.08 -25.00
C ARG A 255 3.82 26.78 -25.83
N GLY A 256 3.87 26.43 -27.13
CA GLY A 256 4.81 26.96 -28.08
C GLY A 256 4.89 28.49 -28.00
N GLY A 257 6.00 28.97 -27.47
CA GLY A 257 6.42 30.33 -27.68
C GLY A 257 6.74 30.44 -29.15
N GLU A 258 5.87 31.08 -29.96
CA GLU A 258 6.23 31.61 -31.26
C GLU A 258 7.45 32.51 -31.05
N SER A 259 8.62 32.02 -31.44
CA SER A 259 9.80 32.85 -31.57
C SER A 259 9.57 33.79 -32.73
N THR A 260 9.14 34.99 -32.44
CA THR A 260 9.14 36.10 -33.39
C THR A 260 10.60 36.41 -33.72
N VAL A 261 11.08 35.88 -34.82
CA VAL A 261 12.37 36.28 -35.40
C VAL A 261 12.20 37.73 -35.85
N VAL A 262 12.69 38.67 -35.05
CA VAL A 262 12.88 40.05 -35.47
C VAL A 262 14.07 40.07 -36.44
N SER A 263 13.80 40.16 -37.74
CA SER A 263 14.81 40.44 -38.75
C SER A 263 15.31 41.87 -38.54
N GLN A 264 16.52 42.01 -38.01
CA GLN A 264 17.24 43.28 -38.09
C GLN A 264 17.62 43.52 -39.54
N GLY A 265 16.94 44.49 -40.14
CA GLY A 265 17.31 45.04 -41.45
C GLY A 265 18.67 45.71 -41.35
N GLN A 266 19.58 45.27 -42.21
CA GLN A 266 20.83 46.01 -42.47
C GLN A 266 20.44 47.33 -43.15
N GLY A 267 20.71 48.44 -42.46
CA GLY A 267 20.68 49.75 -43.06
C GLY A 267 22.03 50.00 -43.76
N ASP A 268 21.99 50.05 -45.07
CA ASP A 268 23.06 50.64 -45.87
C ASP A 268 23.21 52.12 -45.54
N LEU A 269 24.46 52.50 -45.25
CA LEU A 269 24.90 53.89 -45.30
C LEU A 269 25.84 54.03 -46.48
N GLY A 270 25.37 54.77 -47.49
CA GLY A 270 26.24 55.39 -48.51
C GLY A 270 27.01 56.59 -47.98
#